data_6c21750e9f829855d3ecdc5fdbd0d86b
#
_entry.id   6c21750e9f829855d3ecdc5fdbd0d86b
#
_cell.length_a   1.000
_cell.length_b   1.000
_cell.length_c   1.000
_cell.angle_alpha   90.00
_cell.angle_beta   90.00
_cell.angle_gamma   90.00
#
_symmetry.space_group_name_H-M   'P 1'
#
loop_
_entity.id
_entity.type
_entity.pdbx_description
1 polymer ?
#
loop_
_entity_poly.entity_id
_entity_poly.type
_entity_poly.pdbx_seq_one_letter_code
_entity_poly.pdbx_strand_id
1 'polypeptide(L)'
;MILRYKVTLPGLKGFLRVYEVKENSSLYSLHKQMRADMDFPQDQVVLFKAFDKRGDVAARYSVFTDFGAGTIDAVTAGQCHKKGEDKFIYFYDTTNVKSVIVTFDGEAQERPHAIYPLLVETKGPNPIEFENGYVAFEDLPDDKKKDPEDEDFEDDDELTEEEDDETEEIYGEEDDE
;
A
#
# COMPACT_ATOMS: atom_id res chain seq x y z
N MET A 1 1.99 21.58 7.63
CA MET A 1 0.96 20.82 6.90
C MET A 1 1.38 19.37 6.87
N ILE A 2 0.45 18.45 7.05
CA ILE A 2 0.67 17.01 6.93
C ILE A 2 0.02 16.54 5.63
N LEU A 3 0.79 15.86 4.80
CA LEU A 3 0.35 15.27 3.55
C LEU A 3 0.11 13.78 3.76
N ARG A 4 -1.00 13.26 3.29
CA ARG A 4 -1.33 11.84 3.35
C ARG A 4 -1.07 11.20 2.00
N TYR A 5 -0.42 10.05 2.01
CA TYR A 5 -0.13 9.25 0.83
C TYR A 5 -0.61 7.82 0.99
N LYS A 6 -1.28 7.31 -0.03
CA LYS A 6 -1.61 5.89 -0.18
C LYS A 6 -0.52 5.20 -0.98
N VAL A 7 -0.11 4.04 -0.51
CA VAL A 7 0.80 3.13 -1.21
C VAL A 7 0.03 1.89 -1.60
N THR A 8 0.01 1.60 -2.88
CA THR A 8 -0.72 0.48 -3.49
C THR A 8 0.18 -0.33 -4.41
N LEU A 9 -0.21 -1.56 -4.69
CA LEU A 9 0.42 -2.41 -5.70
C LEU A 9 -0.44 -2.44 -6.96
N PRO A 10 0.17 -2.26 -8.16
CA PRO A 10 -0.56 -2.37 -9.40
C PRO A 10 -1.24 -3.74 -9.53
N GLY A 11 -2.55 -3.76 -9.78
CA GLY A 11 -3.31 -4.98 -10.01
C GLY A 11 -3.56 -5.89 -8.79
N LEU A 12 -3.18 -5.48 -7.58
CA LEU A 12 -3.41 -6.22 -6.35
C LEU A 12 -4.32 -5.42 -5.41
N LYS A 13 -5.50 -5.98 -5.11
CA LYS A 13 -6.50 -5.36 -4.24
C LYS A 13 -6.23 -5.56 -2.74
N GLY A 14 -5.47 -6.54 -2.36
CA GLY A 14 -5.23 -6.94 -0.96
C GLY A 14 -4.14 -6.16 -0.24
N PHE A 15 -3.58 -5.11 -0.83
CA PHE A 15 -2.46 -4.36 -0.27
C PHE A 15 -2.76 -2.87 -0.17
N LEU A 16 -2.56 -2.30 1.01
CA LEU A 16 -2.61 -0.86 1.25
C LEU A 16 -1.66 -0.48 2.39
N ARG A 17 -0.95 0.61 2.24
CA ARG A 17 -0.28 1.35 3.31
C ARG A 17 -0.63 2.82 3.18
N VAL A 18 -0.90 3.48 4.30
CA VAL A 18 -1.16 4.92 4.31
C VAL A 18 -0.15 5.60 5.22
N TYR A 19 0.52 6.60 4.66
CA TYR A 19 1.53 7.39 5.36
C TYR A 19 1.08 8.84 5.53
N GLU A 20 1.32 9.39 6.70
CA GLU A 20 1.27 10.82 6.96
C GLU A 20 2.70 11.36 6.98
N VAL A 21 2.95 12.42 6.21
CA VAL A 21 4.28 12.99 5.97
C VAL A 21 4.22 14.50 6.18
N LYS A 22 5.19 15.08 6.88
CA LYS A 22 5.31 16.54 6.96
C LYS A 22 5.69 17.12 5.60
N GLU A 23 5.12 18.27 5.24
CA GLU A 23 5.44 18.94 3.97
C GLU A 23 6.94 19.26 3.80
N ASN A 24 7.65 19.48 4.91
CA ASN A 24 9.08 19.75 4.91
C ASN A 24 9.95 18.49 5.02
N SER A 25 9.36 17.30 5.12
CA SER A 25 10.10 16.03 5.07
C SER A 25 10.59 15.75 3.65
N SER A 26 11.84 15.30 3.53
CA SER A 26 12.38 14.89 2.24
C SER A 26 11.74 13.61 1.73
N LEU A 27 11.79 13.38 0.42
CA LEU A 27 11.43 12.09 -0.18
C LEU A 27 12.31 10.95 0.37
N TYR A 28 13.54 11.27 0.78
CA TYR A 28 14.41 10.31 1.45
C TYR A 28 13.83 9.81 2.78
N SER A 29 13.22 10.70 3.57
CA SER A 29 12.58 10.31 4.83
C SER A 29 11.41 9.34 4.58
N LEU A 30 10.58 9.61 3.57
CA LEU A 30 9.50 8.72 3.17
C LEU A 30 10.04 7.38 2.65
N HIS A 31 11.05 7.41 1.77
CA HIS A 31 11.74 6.21 1.29
C HIS A 31 12.24 5.33 2.44
N LYS A 32 12.95 5.94 3.39
CA LYS A 32 13.53 5.22 4.54
C LYS A 32 12.43 4.54 5.37
N GLN A 33 11.32 5.23 5.61
CA GLN A 33 10.19 4.69 6.36
C GLN A 33 9.51 3.55 5.60
N MET A 34 9.19 3.74 4.33
CA MET A 34 8.58 2.69 3.49
C MET A 34 9.46 1.45 3.40
N ARG A 35 10.76 1.62 3.25
CA ARG A 35 11.71 0.50 3.20
C ARG A 35 11.72 -0.30 4.49
N ALA A 36 11.68 0.36 5.64
CA ALA A 36 11.64 -0.30 6.95
C ALA A 36 10.32 -1.05 7.18
N ASP A 37 9.18 -0.42 6.86
CA ASP A 37 7.85 -0.98 7.13
C ASP A 37 7.47 -2.13 6.18
N MET A 38 7.99 -2.11 4.96
CA MET A 38 7.67 -3.10 3.92
C MET A 38 8.79 -4.10 3.65
N ASP A 39 9.85 -4.10 4.45
CA ASP A 39 11.01 -4.99 4.33
C ASP A 39 11.68 -4.96 2.93
N PHE A 40 11.71 -3.79 2.30
CA PHE A 40 12.36 -3.66 1.01
C PHE A 40 13.88 -3.83 1.12
N PRO A 41 14.54 -4.35 0.06
CA PRO A 41 15.98 -4.55 0.06
C PRO A 41 16.75 -3.27 0.39
N GLN A 42 17.81 -3.40 1.20
CA GLN A 42 18.59 -2.26 1.68
C GLN A 42 19.70 -1.82 0.71
N ASP A 43 20.10 -2.72 -0.16
CA ASP A 43 21.23 -2.62 -1.08
C ASP A 43 20.84 -2.14 -2.49
N GLN A 44 19.56 -1.86 -2.71
CA GLN A 44 19.05 -1.46 -4.02
C GLN A 44 19.02 0.06 -4.18
N VAL A 45 19.34 0.51 -5.39
CA VAL A 45 19.12 1.90 -5.81
C VAL A 45 17.62 2.13 -5.99
N VAL A 46 17.11 3.20 -5.42
CA VAL A 46 15.69 3.55 -5.49
C VAL A 46 15.44 4.74 -6.39
N LEU A 47 14.25 4.78 -6.96
CA LEU A 47 13.82 5.83 -7.87
C LEU A 47 12.35 6.18 -7.62
N PHE A 48 12.07 7.47 -7.42
CA PHE A 48 10.72 8.02 -7.53
C PHE A 48 10.52 8.61 -8.91
N LYS A 49 9.55 8.09 -9.64
CA LYS A 49 9.11 8.64 -10.92
C LYS A 49 7.82 9.40 -10.68
N ALA A 50 7.89 10.74 -10.69
CA ALA A 50 6.77 11.61 -10.44
C ALA A 50 5.95 11.86 -11.70
N PHE A 51 4.63 11.91 -11.52
CA PHE A 51 3.67 12.19 -12.59
C PHE A 51 2.89 13.46 -12.27
N ASP A 52 2.62 14.22 -13.32
CA ASP A 52 1.74 15.38 -13.24
C ASP A 52 0.25 14.98 -13.30
N LYS A 53 -0.64 15.97 -13.20
CA LYS A 53 -2.09 15.75 -13.25
C LYS A 53 -2.60 15.20 -14.60
N ARG A 54 -1.79 15.24 -15.66
CA ARG A 54 -2.11 14.68 -16.97
C ARG A 54 -1.68 13.24 -17.11
N GLY A 55 -0.87 12.74 -16.15
CA GLY A 55 -0.28 11.43 -16.19
C GLY A 55 1.06 11.37 -16.94
N ASP A 56 1.63 12.52 -17.29
CA ASP A 56 2.95 12.60 -17.89
C ASP A 56 4.04 12.58 -16.82
N VAL A 57 5.21 12.03 -17.17
CA VAL A 57 6.37 12.04 -16.28
C VAL A 57 6.88 13.46 -16.09
N ALA A 58 6.69 14.00 -14.89
CA ALA A 58 7.11 15.34 -14.53
C ALA A 58 8.56 15.39 -14.05
N ALA A 59 8.99 14.42 -13.25
CA ALA A 59 10.34 14.38 -12.68
C ALA A 59 10.76 12.95 -12.32
N ARG A 60 12.07 12.79 -12.09
CA ARG A 60 12.68 11.58 -11.53
C ARG A 60 13.60 11.99 -10.40
N TYR A 61 13.46 11.31 -9.26
CA TYR A 61 14.25 11.56 -8.06
C TYR A 61 14.93 10.28 -7.61
N SER A 62 16.25 10.31 -7.50
CA SER A 62 17.06 9.18 -7.02
C SER A 62 17.99 9.60 -5.91
N VAL A 63 18.67 8.64 -5.26
CA VAL A 63 19.61 8.91 -4.16
C VAL A 63 20.88 9.54 -4.68
N PHE A 64 21.46 8.99 -5.74
CA PHE A 64 22.81 9.34 -6.20
C PHE A 64 22.83 10.16 -7.50
N THR A 65 21.71 10.19 -8.23
CA THR A 65 21.66 10.86 -9.53
C THR A 65 20.63 11.96 -9.51
N ASP A 66 21.05 13.17 -9.81
CA ASP A 66 20.17 14.30 -10.08
C ASP A 66 19.83 14.32 -11.58
N PHE A 67 18.55 14.09 -11.88
CA PHE A 67 18.00 14.16 -13.24
C PHE A 67 17.54 15.56 -13.65
N GLY A 68 17.92 16.58 -12.89
CA GLY A 68 17.57 17.98 -13.13
C GLY A 68 16.49 18.55 -12.22
N ALA A 69 15.86 17.70 -11.39
CA ALA A 69 14.82 18.11 -10.43
C ALA A 69 15.28 18.05 -8.95
N GLY A 70 16.51 17.58 -8.71
CA GLY A 70 17.10 17.32 -7.40
C GLY A 70 17.12 15.84 -7.04
N THR A 71 17.73 15.53 -5.92
CA THR A 71 17.80 14.19 -5.34
C THR A 71 16.76 14.00 -4.24
N ILE A 72 16.48 12.77 -3.83
CA ILE A 72 15.42 12.48 -2.83
C ILE A 72 15.68 13.08 -1.45
N ASP A 73 16.91 13.36 -1.10
CA ASP A 73 17.31 14.02 0.14
C ASP A 73 17.14 15.55 0.08
N ALA A 74 17.27 16.13 -1.11
CA ALA A 74 17.16 17.58 -1.34
C ALA A 74 15.72 18.05 -1.58
N VAL A 75 14.84 17.16 -2.05
CA VAL A 75 13.46 17.52 -2.42
C VAL A 75 12.49 17.07 -1.34
N THR A 76 11.56 17.98 -0.96
CA THR A 76 10.53 17.68 0.05
C THR A 76 9.18 17.28 -0.57
N ALA A 77 8.39 16.53 0.22
CA ALA A 77 7.04 16.17 -0.18
C ALA A 77 6.17 17.39 -0.52
N GLY A 78 6.29 18.46 0.25
CA GLY A 78 5.57 19.71 -0.01
C GLY A 78 6.01 20.42 -1.30
N GLN A 79 7.28 20.33 -1.68
CA GLN A 79 7.75 20.87 -2.97
C GLN A 79 7.15 20.11 -4.16
N CYS A 80 7.10 18.77 -4.07
CA CYS A 80 6.46 17.94 -5.09
C CYS A 80 4.96 18.26 -5.19
N HIS A 81 4.27 18.33 -4.07
CA HIS A 81 2.84 18.65 -4.05
C HIS A 81 2.54 20.03 -4.66
N LYS A 82 3.33 21.07 -4.34
CA LYS A 82 3.20 22.41 -4.93
C LYS A 82 3.41 22.46 -6.44
N LYS A 83 4.21 21.53 -6.97
CA LYS A 83 4.41 21.36 -8.43
C LYS A 83 3.28 20.55 -9.10
N GLY A 84 2.37 19.97 -8.31
CA GLY A 84 1.32 19.08 -8.81
C GLY A 84 1.79 17.65 -9.08
N GLU A 85 2.90 17.25 -8.49
CA GLU A 85 3.46 15.91 -8.54
C GLU A 85 2.82 15.06 -7.43
N ASP A 86 1.57 14.66 -7.61
CA ASP A 86 0.76 14.00 -6.58
C ASP A 86 0.76 12.47 -6.70
N LYS A 87 1.38 11.92 -7.73
CA LYS A 87 1.51 10.48 -7.96
C LYS A 87 2.94 10.12 -8.29
N PHE A 88 3.43 9.07 -7.63
CA PHE A 88 4.75 8.52 -7.87
C PHE A 88 4.67 7.02 -8.15
N ILE A 89 5.53 6.52 -9.04
CA ILE A 89 5.94 5.13 -9.03
C ILE A 89 7.27 5.09 -8.28
N TYR A 90 7.27 4.42 -7.13
CA TYR A 90 8.45 4.22 -6.32
C TYR A 90 9.05 2.85 -6.61
N PHE A 91 10.17 2.85 -7.32
CA PHE A 91 10.95 1.65 -7.58
C PHE A 91 11.85 1.37 -6.39
N TYR A 92 11.53 0.33 -5.65
CA TYR A 92 12.35 -0.13 -4.51
C TYR A 92 13.44 -1.12 -4.94
N ASP A 93 13.34 -1.67 -6.14
CA ASP A 93 14.34 -2.48 -6.82
C ASP A 93 14.36 -2.13 -8.31
N THR A 94 15.30 -1.28 -8.70
CA THR A 94 15.43 -0.82 -10.08
C THR A 94 15.99 -1.89 -11.00
N THR A 95 16.75 -2.85 -10.47
CA THR A 95 17.34 -3.95 -11.26
C THR A 95 16.27 -4.92 -11.74
N ASN A 96 15.36 -5.31 -10.86
CA ASN A 96 14.26 -6.22 -11.18
C ASN A 96 12.96 -5.48 -11.54
N VAL A 97 13.00 -4.16 -11.62
CA VAL A 97 11.86 -3.28 -11.99
C VAL A 97 10.66 -3.49 -11.05
N LYS A 98 10.92 -3.63 -9.74
CA LYS A 98 9.85 -3.78 -8.73
C LYS A 98 9.48 -2.42 -8.15
N SER A 99 8.19 -2.16 -8.07
CA SER A 99 7.68 -0.86 -7.64
C SER A 99 6.36 -0.94 -6.90
N VAL A 100 6.05 0.15 -6.19
CA VAL A 100 4.73 0.45 -5.64
C VAL A 100 4.28 1.82 -6.15
N ILE A 101 2.97 2.05 -6.14
CA ILE A 101 2.39 3.34 -6.48
C ILE A 101 2.16 4.11 -5.19
N VAL A 102 2.64 5.35 -5.13
CA VAL A 102 2.44 6.30 -4.03
C VAL A 102 1.60 7.45 -4.55
N THR A 103 0.40 7.62 -3.99
CA THR A 103 -0.55 8.64 -4.45
C THR A 103 -0.94 9.56 -3.31
N PHE A 104 -0.97 10.86 -3.55
CA PHE A 104 -1.48 11.84 -2.60
C PHE A 104 -2.98 11.60 -2.36
N ASP A 105 -3.36 11.52 -1.08
CA ASP A 105 -4.72 11.19 -0.61
C ASP A 105 -5.33 12.32 0.26
N GLY A 106 -4.78 13.52 0.17
CA GLY A 106 -5.27 14.66 0.93
C GLY A 106 -4.36 15.13 2.06
N GLU A 107 -4.87 16.06 2.83
CA GLU A 107 -4.19 16.65 3.97
C GLU A 107 -4.72 16.06 5.28
N ALA A 108 -3.85 15.99 6.29
CA ALA A 108 -4.21 15.56 7.63
C ALA A 108 -3.80 16.60 8.68
N GLN A 109 -4.41 16.51 9.86
CA GLN A 109 -4.00 17.32 10.99
C GLN A 109 -2.76 16.73 11.66
N GLU A 110 -1.83 17.59 12.08
CA GLU A 110 -0.67 17.16 12.83
C GLU A 110 -1.08 16.58 14.18
N ARG A 111 -0.58 15.38 14.47
CA ARG A 111 -0.83 14.69 15.74
C ARG A 111 0.21 15.10 16.77
N PRO A 112 -0.20 15.46 17.99
CA PRO A 112 0.74 15.77 19.06
C PRO A 112 1.69 14.60 19.31
N HIS A 113 2.98 14.92 19.42
CA HIS A 113 4.05 13.95 19.71
C HIS A 113 4.28 12.85 18.65
N ALA A 114 3.63 12.92 17.48
CA ALA A 114 3.88 11.97 16.40
C ALA A 114 5.21 12.26 15.69
N ILE A 115 5.90 11.18 15.34
CA ILE A 115 7.13 11.21 14.53
C ILE A 115 6.73 10.90 13.09
N TYR A 116 7.10 11.77 12.16
CA TYR A 116 6.80 11.64 10.74
C TYR A 116 8.06 11.30 9.92
N PRO A 117 7.92 10.52 8.85
CA PRO A 117 6.71 9.90 8.30
C PRO A 117 6.09 8.87 9.23
N LEU A 118 4.75 8.84 9.30
CA LEU A 118 3.99 7.95 10.17
C LEU A 118 3.10 7.02 9.35
N LEU A 119 3.26 5.71 9.53
CA LEU A 119 2.36 4.70 8.97
C LEU A 119 1.07 4.71 9.80
N VAL A 120 -0.06 5.05 9.20
CA VAL A 120 -1.36 5.20 9.89
C VAL A 120 -2.35 4.11 9.55
N GLU A 121 -2.16 3.42 8.42
CA GLU A 121 -3.03 2.33 8.00
C GLU A 121 -2.22 1.24 7.27
N THR A 122 -2.53 -0.01 7.59
CA THR A 122 -1.89 -1.19 7.02
C THR A 122 -2.95 -2.22 6.66
N LYS A 123 -2.97 -2.68 5.40
CA LYS A 123 -3.81 -3.77 4.93
C LYS A 123 -2.98 -4.72 4.09
N GLY A 124 -3.13 -6.01 4.38
CA GLY A 124 -2.45 -7.09 3.65
C GLY A 124 -0.97 -7.25 3.98
N PRO A 125 -0.35 -8.34 3.48
CA PRO A 125 1.07 -8.63 3.67
C PRO A 125 1.97 -7.65 2.92
N ASN A 126 3.28 -7.69 3.18
CA ASN A 126 4.24 -6.84 2.49
C ASN A 126 4.38 -7.21 1.01
N PRO A 127 4.76 -6.25 0.12
CA PRO A 127 4.85 -6.48 -1.32
C PRO A 127 5.72 -7.67 -1.72
N ILE A 128 6.81 -7.92 -1.00
CA ILE A 128 7.73 -9.01 -1.25
C ILE A 128 7.06 -10.41 -1.12
N GLU A 129 6.02 -10.53 -0.32
CA GLU A 129 5.25 -11.76 -0.14
C GLU A 129 4.39 -12.10 -1.36
N PHE A 130 4.13 -11.13 -2.22
CA PHE A 130 3.40 -11.30 -3.48
C PHE A 130 4.32 -11.67 -4.66
N GLU A 131 5.62 -11.81 -4.48
CA GLU A 131 6.58 -12.03 -5.58
C GLU A 131 6.30 -13.29 -6.38
N ASN A 132 5.76 -14.32 -5.76
CA ASN A 132 5.44 -15.60 -6.42
C ASN A 132 4.07 -15.59 -7.13
N GLY A 133 3.29 -14.54 -6.99
CA GLY A 133 1.93 -14.41 -7.55
C GLY A 133 1.64 -13.05 -8.16
N TYR A 134 2.64 -12.16 -8.22
CA TYR A 134 2.47 -10.84 -8.81
C TYR A 134 2.31 -10.95 -10.33
N VAL A 135 1.16 -10.55 -10.81
CA VAL A 135 0.90 -10.34 -12.23
C VAL A 135 0.85 -8.83 -12.46
N ALA A 136 1.62 -8.32 -13.41
CA ALA A 136 1.59 -6.92 -13.77
C ALA A 136 0.16 -6.53 -14.18
N PHE A 137 -0.26 -5.29 -13.84
CA PHE A 137 -1.62 -4.83 -14.16
C PHE A 137 -1.95 -4.94 -15.66
N GLU A 138 -0.95 -4.76 -16.51
CA GLU A 138 -1.06 -4.89 -17.95
C GLU A 138 -1.36 -6.32 -18.41
N ASP A 139 -0.90 -7.31 -17.66
CA ASP A 139 -1.06 -8.74 -17.94
C ASP A 139 -2.31 -9.35 -17.27
N LEU A 140 -3.04 -8.57 -16.48
CA LEU A 140 -4.29 -9.03 -15.87
C LEU A 140 -5.39 -9.14 -16.93
N PRO A 141 -6.23 -10.18 -16.88
CA PRO A 141 -7.46 -10.27 -17.67
C PRO A 141 -8.34 -9.03 -17.43
N ASP A 142 -9.04 -8.57 -18.47
CA ASP A 142 -9.81 -7.32 -18.43
C ASP A 142 -10.91 -7.31 -17.36
N ASP A 143 -11.41 -8.46 -16.95
CA ASP A 143 -12.34 -8.63 -15.85
C ASP A 143 -11.73 -8.35 -14.46
N LYS A 144 -10.40 -8.38 -14.35
CA LYS A 144 -9.63 -8.09 -13.12
C LYS A 144 -9.00 -6.69 -13.11
N LYS A 145 -9.13 -5.93 -14.18
CA LYS A 145 -8.62 -4.54 -14.31
C LYS A 145 -9.59 -3.49 -13.78
N LYS A 146 -10.62 -3.88 -13.00
CA LYS A 146 -11.57 -2.93 -12.41
C LYS A 146 -10.89 -2.03 -11.38
N ASP A 147 -11.28 -0.75 -11.39
CA ASP A 147 -10.81 0.23 -10.40
C ASP A 147 -11.18 -0.20 -8.97
N PRO A 148 -10.28 0.04 -8.00
CA PRO A 148 -10.53 -0.31 -6.60
C PRO A 148 -11.69 0.47 -5.92
N GLU A 149 -12.26 1.48 -6.59
CA GLU A 149 -13.34 2.30 -6.06
C GLU A 149 -14.75 1.70 -6.26
N ASP A 150 -14.89 0.61 -7.05
CA ASP A 150 -16.19 0.02 -7.40
C ASP A 150 -16.57 -1.22 -6.57
N GLU A 151 -15.86 -1.55 -5.48
CA GLU A 151 -16.27 -2.66 -4.61
C GLU A 151 -17.06 -2.17 -3.41
N ASP A 152 -18.40 -2.24 -3.55
CA ASP A 152 -19.32 -2.39 -2.44
C ASP A 152 -18.91 -3.63 -1.64
N PHE A 153 -18.65 -3.47 -0.34
CA PHE A 153 -18.45 -4.57 0.59
C PHE A 153 -19.80 -5.29 0.74
N GLU A 154 -19.98 -6.38 0.02
CA GLU A 154 -20.99 -7.36 0.40
C GLU A 154 -20.41 -8.16 1.58
N ASP A 155 -20.89 -7.82 2.77
CA ASP A 155 -20.74 -8.62 3.98
C ASP A 155 -21.51 -9.93 3.76
N ASP A 156 -20.79 -10.99 3.42
CA ASP A 156 -21.34 -12.34 3.33
C ASP A 156 -21.18 -13.01 4.69
N ASP A 157 -22.01 -12.58 5.65
CA ASP A 157 -22.25 -13.27 6.92
C ASP A 157 -23.32 -14.35 6.72
N GLU A 158 -23.03 -15.38 5.96
CA GLU A 158 -23.79 -16.65 6.03
C GLU A 158 -23.24 -17.54 7.15
N LEU A 159 -23.73 -17.27 8.37
CA LEU A 159 -23.69 -18.25 9.45
C LEU A 159 -24.68 -19.37 9.12
N THR A 160 -24.18 -20.48 8.63
CA THR A 160 -24.96 -21.73 8.61
C THR A 160 -25.01 -22.30 10.02
N GLU A 161 -26.16 -22.13 10.66
CA GLU A 161 -26.52 -22.91 11.83
C GLU A 161 -26.82 -24.34 11.38
N GLU A 162 -25.92 -25.27 11.67
CA GLU A 162 -26.24 -26.70 11.62
C GLU A 162 -26.86 -27.09 12.96
N GLU A 163 -28.15 -27.31 12.93
CA GLU A 163 -28.92 -27.98 13.99
C GLU A 163 -28.57 -29.47 13.96
N ASP A 164 -27.75 -29.93 14.90
CA ASP A 164 -27.65 -31.37 15.21
C ASP A 164 -28.73 -31.74 16.22
N ASP A 165 -29.80 -32.33 15.68
CA ASP A 165 -30.87 -33.01 16.41
C ASP A 165 -30.52 -34.49 16.50
N GLU A 166 -29.80 -34.90 17.53
CA GLU A 166 -29.66 -36.32 17.89
C GLU A 166 -30.38 -36.62 19.19
N THR A 167 -31.63 -37.11 19.04
CA THR A 167 -32.39 -37.78 20.09
C THR A 167 -31.87 -39.21 20.22
N GLU A 168 -31.12 -39.52 21.26
CA GLU A 168 -30.90 -40.89 21.67
C GLU A 168 -31.96 -41.31 22.74
N GLU A 169 -32.87 -42.20 22.32
CA GLU A 169 -33.71 -42.96 23.20
C GLU A 169 -32.89 -44.06 23.88
N ILE A 170 -32.83 -43.98 25.22
CA ILE A 170 -32.30 -45.09 26.03
C ILE A 170 -33.48 -45.85 26.59
N TYR A 171 -33.68 -47.04 26.09
CA TYR A 171 -34.53 -48.04 26.69
C TYR A 171 -33.87 -48.62 27.95
N GLY A 172 -34.59 -48.52 29.06
CA GLY A 172 -34.30 -49.30 30.22
C GLY A 172 -34.91 -50.68 30.11
N GLU A 173 -34.23 -51.69 30.52
CA GLU A 173 -34.78 -52.97 30.88
C GLU A 173 -34.42 -53.33 32.32
N GLU A 174 -35.49 -53.63 33.02
CA GLU A 174 -35.55 -54.25 34.31
C GLU A 174 -35.02 -55.67 34.21
N ASP A 175 -34.51 -56.19 35.33
CA ASP A 175 -34.94 -57.48 35.95
C ASP A 175 -34.07 -57.76 37.18
N ASP A 176 -34.74 -57.84 38.30
CA ASP A 176 -35.10 -59.00 39.12
C ASP A 176 -33.90 -59.84 39.67
N GLU A 177 -33.70 -59.73 40.93
CA GLU A 177 -33.82 -60.61 42.09
C GLU A 177 -32.96 -60.11 43.26
#